data_fde00c5cd6790d3bd7af297efd4f60dd
#
_entry.id   fde00c5cd6790d3bd7af297efd4f60dd
#
_cell.length_a   1.000
_cell.length_b   1.000
_cell.length_c   1.000
_cell.angle_alpha   90.00
_cell.angle_beta   90.00
_cell.angle_gamma   90.00
#
_symmetry.space_group_name_H-M   'P 1'
#
loop_
_entity.id
_entity.type
_entity.pdbx_description
1 polymer ?
#
loop_
_entity_poly.entity_id
_entity_poly.type
_entity_poly.pdbx_seq_one_letter_code
_entity_poly.pdbx_strand_id
1 'polypeptide(L)'
;MTAVTRIILKLSATTGVGFAGWCLGKFSEQKRHLNADIKNSGSHIISNVNIKEMPGLPLFGTVSAAVPMEVDTNMGSKLSSTATRVSEINSIKRFTFITFIIMKYGFPGLDHVRSYEDFVLSYDRRNRVAHWVFEHLNKDRLQPNKEISRSKCEFKPDPSIHPFFRSENHDYKGSGYDRGHLAAAGNHKCAQNHIDQTFFLTNMAPQVGVGFNRDSWNRLEKYVRHLTKVYKDVYVCTGPLYLPKIEANGKKYVRYEVIGTNHVAVPTHFYKIVVGETYDSKLEMEAFVMPNTPIDDNVPLTNFQVPPESIERAAGLLFFDKISRDKLSKINGKNVR
;
A
#
# COMPACT_ATOMS: atom_id res chain seq x y z
N MET A 1 -1.78 -38.49 26.30
CA MET A 1 -1.72 -38.30 24.85
C MET A 1 -1.88 -39.69 24.20
N THR A 2 -2.99 -39.90 23.54
CA THR A 2 -3.34 -41.19 22.92
C THR A 2 -2.52 -41.42 21.64
N ALA A 3 -2.31 -42.71 21.29
CA ALA A 3 -1.57 -43.12 20.10
C ALA A 3 -2.02 -42.43 18.81
N VAL A 4 -3.31 -42.09 18.71
CA VAL A 4 -3.93 -41.37 17.58
C VAL A 4 -3.38 -39.94 17.45
N THR A 5 -3.16 -39.22 18.53
CA THR A 5 -2.62 -37.86 18.50
C THR A 5 -1.15 -37.85 18.02
N ARG A 6 -0.39 -38.90 18.33
CA ARG A 6 1.00 -39.05 17.82
C ARG A 6 1.06 -39.37 16.33
N ILE A 7 0.09 -40.08 15.80
CA ILE A 7 0.00 -40.41 14.35
C ILE A 7 -0.38 -39.17 13.56
N ILE A 8 -1.34 -38.36 14.02
CA ILE A 8 -1.75 -37.11 13.34
C ILE A 8 -0.62 -36.10 13.33
N LEU A 9 0.13 -35.95 14.43
CA LEU A 9 1.30 -35.06 14.48
C LEU A 9 2.46 -35.53 13.58
N LYS A 10 2.67 -36.83 13.39
CA LYS A 10 3.67 -37.35 12.46
C LYS A 10 3.26 -37.20 10.99
N LEU A 11 1.98 -37.38 10.67
CA LEU A 11 1.46 -37.18 9.32
C LEU A 11 1.49 -35.68 8.89
N SER A 12 1.17 -34.76 9.80
CA SER A 12 1.25 -33.32 9.50
C SER A 12 2.69 -32.81 9.32
N ALA A 13 3.67 -33.39 10.06
CA ALA A 13 5.07 -33.04 9.90
C ALA A 13 5.68 -33.58 8.59
N THR A 14 5.30 -34.81 8.19
CA THR A 14 5.81 -35.43 6.94
C THR A 14 5.21 -34.79 5.69
N THR A 15 3.94 -34.36 5.70
CA THR A 15 3.33 -33.65 4.57
C THR A 15 3.90 -32.23 4.39
N GLY A 16 4.20 -31.50 5.47
CA GLY A 16 4.83 -30.18 5.39
C GLY A 16 6.24 -30.23 4.82
N VAL A 17 7.05 -31.19 5.24
CA VAL A 17 8.43 -31.36 4.72
C VAL A 17 8.40 -31.86 3.27
N GLY A 18 7.48 -32.75 2.92
CA GLY A 18 7.31 -33.23 1.55
C GLY A 18 6.93 -32.12 0.56
N PHE A 19 6.03 -31.23 0.96
CA PHE A 19 5.59 -30.11 0.11
C PHE A 19 6.70 -29.06 -0.05
N ALA A 20 7.40 -28.71 1.02
CA ALA A 20 8.57 -27.80 0.94
C ALA A 20 9.71 -28.39 0.10
N GLY A 21 9.99 -29.69 0.26
CA GLY A 21 10.99 -30.39 -0.57
C GLY A 21 10.60 -30.46 -2.04
N TRP A 22 9.34 -30.69 -2.34
CA TRP A 22 8.83 -30.70 -3.71
C TRP A 22 8.89 -29.31 -4.36
N CYS A 23 8.53 -28.25 -3.66
CA CYS A 23 8.65 -26.87 -4.13
C CYS A 23 10.10 -26.48 -4.39
N LEU A 24 11.02 -26.82 -3.49
CA LEU A 24 12.46 -26.54 -3.65
C LEU A 24 13.09 -27.39 -4.78
N GLY A 25 12.67 -28.64 -4.94
CA GLY A 25 13.09 -29.51 -6.02
C GLY A 25 12.67 -28.98 -7.40
N LYS A 26 11.39 -28.62 -7.54
CA LYS A 26 10.87 -27.98 -8.78
C LYS A 26 11.58 -26.68 -9.13
N PHE A 27 11.85 -25.84 -8.12
CA PHE A 27 12.55 -24.57 -8.31
C PHE A 27 14.02 -24.79 -8.74
N SER A 28 14.69 -25.81 -8.18
CA SER A 28 16.05 -26.18 -8.55
C SER A 28 16.13 -26.76 -9.96
N GLU A 29 15.15 -27.57 -10.34
CA GLU A 29 15.07 -28.19 -11.68
C GLU A 29 14.76 -27.14 -12.75
N GLN A 30 13.85 -26.21 -12.50
CA GLN A 30 13.53 -25.11 -13.38
C GLN A 30 14.72 -24.16 -13.57
N LYS A 31 15.53 -23.94 -12.52
CA LYS A 31 16.77 -23.14 -12.60
C LYS A 31 17.87 -23.86 -13.42
N ARG A 32 17.93 -25.20 -13.36
CA ARG A 32 18.85 -26.00 -14.19
C ARG A 32 18.45 -25.96 -15.67
N HIS A 33 17.17 -26.11 -15.99
CA HIS A 33 16.67 -26.01 -17.36
C HIS A 33 16.91 -24.60 -17.92
N LEU A 34 16.63 -23.54 -17.18
CA LEU A 34 16.87 -22.17 -17.60
C LEU A 34 18.37 -21.91 -17.89
N ASN A 35 19.27 -22.42 -17.06
CA ASN A 35 20.71 -22.28 -17.23
C ASN A 35 21.27 -23.17 -18.37
N ALA A 36 20.63 -24.32 -18.65
CA ALA A 36 20.99 -25.17 -19.78
C ALA A 36 20.58 -24.52 -21.11
N ASP A 37 19.40 -23.92 -21.16
CA ASP A 37 18.89 -23.22 -22.35
C ASP A 37 19.72 -21.95 -22.68
N ILE A 38 20.20 -21.25 -21.62
CA ILE A 38 21.10 -20.09 -21.80
C ILE A 38 22.47 -20.49 -22.34
N LYS A 39 22.97 -21.70 -22.00
CA LYS A 39 24.27 -22.18 -22.49
C LYS A 39 24.24 -22.75 -23.91
N ASN A 40 23.08 -23.25 -24.35
CA ASN A 40 22.95 -23.92 -25.67
C ASN A 40 22.40 -23.04 -26.78
N SER A 41 21.93 -21.86 -26.51
CA SER A 41 21.36 -20.94 -27.52
C SER A 41 22.22 -19.71 -27.70
N GLY A 42 23.22 -19.85 -28.57
CA GLY A 42 23.66 -18.71 -29.34
C GLY A 42 22.48 -18.22 -30.19
N SER A 43 22.00 -17.03 -29.92
CA SER A 43 21.22 -16.11 -30.77
C SER A 43 19.80 -16.44 -31.23
N HIS A 44 19.15 -17.54 -30.88
CA HIS A 44 17.73 -17.74 -31.20
C HIS A 44 17.03 -18.51 -30.08
N ILE A 45 15.93 -17.99 -29.58
CA ILE A 45 14.87 -18.54 -28.74
C ILE A 45 14.73 -17.79 -27.39
N ILE A 46 14.08 -16.62 -27.44
CA ILE A 46 13.21 -16.16 -26.36
C ILE A 46 11.88 -15.74 -27.00
N SER A 47 11.15 -16.69 -27.54
CA SER A 47 9.84 -16.40 -28.15
C SER A 47 8.65 -17.15 -27.55
N ASN A 48 8.84 -18.04 -26.56
CA ASN A 48 7.72 -18.80 -26.00
C ASN A 48 7.85 -19.08 -24.49
N VAL A 49 8.05 -18.06 -23.67
CA VAL A 49 7.72 -18.20 -22.25
C VAL A 49 6.28 -17.74 -22.08
N ASN A 50 5.38 -18.71 -22.02
CA ASN A 50 3.96 -18.46 -21.75
C ASN A 50 3.81 -18.07 -20.27
N ILE A 51 3.70 -16.77 -19.99
CA ILE A 51 3.55 -16.20 -18.64
C ILE A 51 2.29 -16.73 -17.94
N LYS A 52 1.37 -17.38 -18.67
CA LYS A 52 0.16 -18.00 -18.13
C LYS A 52 0.41 -19.30 -17.35
N GLU A 53 1.58 -19.91 -17.44
CA GLU A 53 1.90 -21.19 -16.81
C GLU A 53 2.87 -21.11 -15.63
N MET A 54 3.24 -19.91 -15.17
CA MET A 54 3.89 -19.80 -13.88
C MET A 54 2.84 -20.10 -12.79
N PRO A 55 3.06 -21.11 -11.91
CA PRO A 55 2.23 -21.29 -10.73
C PRO A 55 2.36 -20.00 -9.93
N GLY A 56 1.33 -19.16 -10.01
CA GLY A 56 1.34 -17.85 -9.41
C GLY A 56 1.54 -17.96 -7.91
N LEU A 57 2.55 -17.31 -7.38
CA LEU A 57 2.44 -16.77 -6.05
C LEU A 57 1.19 -15.89 -6.08
N PRO A 58 0.18 -16.10 -5.22
CA PRO A 58 -1.07 -15.34 -5.26
C PRO A 58 -0.87 -13.81 -5.15
N LEU A 59 0.32 -13.35 -4.79
CA LEU A 59 0.76 -11.96 -4.73
C LEU A 59 0.94 -11.28 -6.09
N PHE A 60 1.12 -12.02 -7.19
CA PHE A 60 1.48 -11.44 -8.49
C PHE A 60 0.40 -11.55 -9.56
N GLY A 61 -0.69 -12.25 -9.28
CA GLY A 61 -1.82 -12.39 -10.22
C GLY A 61 -2.66 -11.12 -10.39
N THR A 62 -2.40 -10.04 -9.65
CA THR A 62 -3.18 -8.80 -9.69
C THR A 62 -2.39 -7.56 -10.11
N VAL A 63 -1.10 -7.69 -10.42
CA VAL A 63 -0.33 -6.59 -11.04
C VAL A 63 -0.50 -6.68 -12.56
N SER A 64 -1.73 -6.70 -13.02
CA SER A 64 -2.05 -6.44 -14.40
C SER A 64 -2.46 -4.97 -14.51
N ALA A 65 -1.49 -4.10 -14.66
CA ALA A 65 -1.71 -2.87 -15.41
C ALA A 65 -1.89 -3.30 -16.88
N ALA A 66 -3.01 -3.92 -17.19
CA ALA A 66 -3.43 -4.07 -18.56
C ALA A 66 -3.87 -2.69 -19.03
N VAL A 67 -2.96 -1.95 -19.62
CA VAL A 67 -3.32 -0.96 -20.63
C VAL A 67 -4.05 -1.75 -21.71
N PRO A 68 -5.29 -1.41 -22.10
CA PRO A 68 -5.88 -1.96 -23.31
C PRO A 68 -4.97 -1.54 -24.47
N MET A 69 -4.17 -2.45 -25.00
CA MET A 69 -3.55 -2.27 -26.29
C MET A 69 -4.66 -2.49 -27.32
N GLU A 70 -5.14 -1.42 -27.92
CA GLU A 70 -5.72 -1.50 -29.26
C GLU A 70 -4.66 -2.11 -30.16
N VAL A 71 -4.96 -3.29 -30.65
CA VAL A 71 -4.12 -3.97 -31.64
C VAL A 71 -4.38 -3.26 -32.97
N ASP A 72 -3.57 -2.25 -33.27
CA ASP A 72 -3.49 -1.69 -34.61
C ASP A 72 -2.71 -2.66 -35.50
N THR A 73 -3.43 -3.40 -36.31
CA THR A 73 -2.87 -4.36 -37.28
C THR A 73 -2.41 -3.62 -38.50
N ASN A 74 -1.32 -2.85 -38.41
CA ASN A 74 -0.56 -2.53 -39.62
C ASN A 74 0.89 -2.10 -39.34
N MET A 75 1.79 -2.83 -39.99
CA MET A 75 3.12 -2.46 -40.47
C MET A 75 4.34 -2.42 -39.55
N GLY A 76 5.14 -3.46 -39.71
CA GLY A 76 6.55 -3.41 -40.10
C GLY A 76 7.50 -2.45 -39.34
N SER A 77 8.06 -2.89 -38.22
CA SER A 77 9.47 -2.64 -37.89
C SER A 77 9.98 -3.64 -36.87
N LYS A 78 10.76 -4.61 -37.32
CA LYS A 78 11.28 -5.73 -36.51
C LYS A 78 12.43 -5.39 -35.54
N LEU A 79 12.74 -4.11 -35.27
CA LEU A 79 13.87 -3.73 -34.42
C LEU A 79 13.48 -3.05 -33.07
N SER A 80 12.22 -2.69 -32.88
CA SER A 80 11.76 -2.02 -31.65
C SER A 80 11.36 -2.97 -30.49
N SER A 81 11.08 -4.24 -30.79
CA SER A 81 10.42 -5.13 -29.83
C SER A 81 11.32 -5.64 -28.67
N THR A 82 12.64 -5.72 -28.90
CA THR A 82 13.55 -6.27 -27.87
C THR A 82 13.91 -5.25 -26.82
N ALA A 83 14.13 -3.99 -27.18
CA ALA A 83 14.42 -2.92 -26.24
C ALA A 83 13.19 -2.62 -25.35
N THR A 84 11.99 -2.63 -25.92
CA THR A 84 10.73 -2.44 -25.19
C THR A 84 10.49 -3.56 -24.17
N ARG A 85 10.72 -4.83 -24.55
CA ARG A 85 10.58 -5.98 -23.63
C ARG A 85 11.60 -5.97 -22.49
N VAL A 86 12.84 -5.58 -22.74
CA VAL A 86 13.87 -5.45 -21.69
C VAL A 86 13.52 -4.32 -20.72
N SER A 87 13.00 -3.19 -21.23
CA SER A 87 12.54 -2.09 -20.36
C SER A 87 11.35 -2.49 -19.50
N GLU A 88 10.39 -3.25 -20.03
CA GLU A 88 9.24 -3.79 -19.28
C GLU A 88 9.68 -4.76 -18.19
N ILE A 89 10.58 -5.70 -18.48
CA ILE A 89 11.12 -6.65 -17.49
C ILE A 89 11.88 -5.93 -16.39
N ASN A 90 12.66 -4.92 -16.71
CA ASN A 90 13.39 -4.11 -15.73
C ASN A 90 12.44 -3.28 -14.88
N SER A 91 11.38 -2.75 -15.47
CA SER A 91 10.30 -2.05 -14.79
C SER A 91 9.60 -2.98 -13.79
N ILE A 92 9.17 -4.17 -14.19
CA ILE A 92 8.52 -5.16 -13.32
C ILE A 92 9.45 -5.57 -12.16
N LYS A 93 10.73 -5.82 -12.41
CA LYS A 93 11.72 -6.15 -11.37
C LYS A 93 11.88 -5.00 -10.38
N ARG A 94 11.92 -3.76 -10.85
CA ARG A 94 12.04 -2.57 -10.02
C ARG A 94 10.79 -2.39 -9.15
N PHE A 95 9.58 -2.52 -9.70
CA PHE A 95 8.33 -2.46 -8.95
C PHE A 95 8.25 -3.54 -7.87
N THR A 96 8.62 -4.77 -8.19
CA THR A 96 8.65 -5.88 -7.23
C THR A 96 9.62 -5.58 -6.08
N PHE A 97 10.80 -5.09 -6.38
CA PHE A 97 11.83 -4.76 -5.39
C PHE A 97 11.40 -3.61 -4.47
N ILE A 98 10.85 -2.53 -5.04
CA ILE A 98 10.34 -1.37 -4.26
C ILE A 98 9.20 -1.81 -3.34
N THR A 99 8.24 -2.58 -3.87
CA THR A 99 7.13 -3.12 -3.08
C THR A 99 7.63 -3.95 -1.92
N PHE A 100 8.64 -4.80 -2.13
CA PHE A 100 9.24 -5.62 -1.07
C PHE A 100 9.87 -4.76 0.04
N ILE A 101 10.55 -3.67 -0.32
CA ILE A 101 11.15 -2.74 0.67
C ILE A 101 10.07 -2.03 1.48
N ILE A 102 9.05 -1.48 0.81
CA ILE A 102 7.96 -0.75 1.47
C ILE A 102 7.21 -1.69 2.42
N MET A 103 6.90 -2.90 1.97
CA MET A 103 6.13 -3.89 2.71
C MET A 103 6.99 -4.83 3.57
N LYS A 104 8.17 -4.37 3.98
CA LYS A 104 9.14 -5.13 4.81
C LYS A 104 8.49 -5.81 6.00
N TYR A 105 7.58 -5.12 6.65
CA TYR A 105 6.92 -5.57 7.89
C TYR A 105 5.51 -6.14 7.69
N GLY A 106 5.17 -6.55 6.47
CA GLY A 106 3.91 -7.24 6.13
C GLY A 106 2.88 -6.36 5.45
N PHE A 107 1.85 -7.01 4.91
CA PHE A 107 0.71 -6.39 4.26
C PHE A 107 -0.47 -6.40 5.21
N PRO A 108 -1.15 -5.26 5.48
CA PRO A 108 -2.35 -5.25 6.30
C PRO A 108 -3.49 -6.11 5.75
N GLY A 109 -3.55 -6.27 4.44
CA GLY A 109 -4.48 -7.11 3.71
C GLY A 109 -4.04 -7.24 2.25
N LEU A 110 -4.55 -8.23 1.52
CA LEU A 110 -4.12 -8.53 0.15
C LEU A 110 -5.17 -8.20 -0.92
N ASP A 111 -6.32 -7.63 -0.53
CA ASP A 111 -7.41 -7.34 -1.45
C ASP A 111 -7.06 -6.12 -2.32
N HIS A 112 -7.18 -6.30 -3.65
CA HIS A 112 -7.01 -5.23 -4.64
C HIS A 112 -5.76 -4.35 -4.43
N VAL A 113 -4.63 -4.97 -4.10
CA VAL A 113 -3.35 -4.27 -3.91
C VAL A 113 -2.89 -3.63 -5.21
N ARG A 114 -2.40 -2.39 -5.11
CA ARG A 114 -1.75 -1.62 -6.18
C ARG A 114 -0.42 -1.10 -5.67
N SER A 115 0.61 -1.30 -6.47
CA SER A 115 1.95 -0.77 -6.22
C SER A 115 2.23 0.38 -7.16
N TYR A 116 2.71 1.48 -6.60
CA TYR A 116 3.18 2.66 -7.32
C TYR A 116 4.70 2.78 -7.15
N GLU A 117 5.31 3.79 -7.75
CA GLU A 117 6.76 3.99 -7.67
C GLU A 117 7.26 4.13 -6.22
N ASP A 118 6.45 4.69 -5.32
CA ASP A 118 6.92 5.07 -3.99
C ASP A 118 5.93 4.77 -2.84
N PHE A 119 4.79 4.17 -3.13
CA PHE A 119 3.81 3.72 -2.15
C PHE A 119 3.00 2.52 -2.66
N VAL A 120 2.36 1.83 -1.73
CA VAL A 120 1.48 0.67 -2.00
C VAL A 120 0.14 0.94 -1.35
N LEU A 121 -0.96 0.58 -2.01
CA LEU A 121 -2.29 0.69 -1.44
C LEU A 121 -3.17 -0.53 -1.74
N SER A 122 -4.22 -0.71 -0.94
CA SER A 122 -5.33 -1.60 -1.21
C SER A 122 -6.58 -0.76 -1.45
N TYR A 123 -7.23 -0.94 -2.60
CA TYR A 123 -8.36 -0.11 -3.00
C TYR A 123 -9.71 -0.79 -2.75
N ASP A 124 -10.60 -0.10 -2.02
CA ASP A 124 -11.98 -0.55 -1.82
C ASP A 124 -12.86 -0.07 -2.99
N ARG A 125 -13.22 -0.99 -3.87
CA ARG A 125 -14.06 -0.73 -5.04
C ARG A 125 -15.48 -0.34 -4.69
N ARG A 126 -15.98 -0.75 -3.51
CA ARG A 126 -17.33 -0.42 -3.06
C ARG A 126 -17.39 1.00 -2.53
N ASN A 127 -16.47 1.36 -1.65
CA ASN A 127 -16.40 2.68 -1.04
C ASN A 127 -15.66 3.70 -1.88
N ARG A 128 -14.90 3.27 -2.91
CA ARG A 128 -14.10 4.11 -3.82
C ARG A 128 -13.04 4.96 -3.10
N VAL A 129 -12.51 4.41 -2.02
CA VAL A 129 -11.42 4.95 -1.20
C VAL A 129 -10.48 3.79 -0.89
N ALA A 130 -9.18 4.03 -0.69
CA ALA A 130 -8.30 2.94 -0.30
C ALA A 130 -8.63 2.44 1.12
N HIS A 131 -8.53 1.12 1.35
CA HIS A 131 -8.57 0.53 2.68
C HIS A 131 -7.37 0.96 3.52
N TRP A 132 -6.20 0.94 2.87
CA TRP A 132 -4.94 1.37 3.45
C TRP A 132 -3.98 1.82 2.34
N VAL A 133 -3.08 2.71 2.71
CA VAL A 133 -1.93 3.15 1.92
C VAL A 133 -0.68 3.00 2.77
N PHE A 134 0.37 2.43 2.21
CA PHE A 134 1.61 2.16 2.89
C PHE A 134 2.77 2.91 2.25
N GLU A 135 3.56 3.62 3.06
CA GLU A 135 4.72 4.42 2.65
C GLU A 135 5.96 3.98 3.44
N HIS A 136 7.13 4.05 2.82
CA HIS A 136 8.41 3.94 3.48
C HIS A 136 9.18 5.24 3.29
N LEU A 137 9.50 5.90 4.39
CA LEU A 137 10.17 7.21 4.41
C LEU A 137 11.52 7.10 5.10
N ASN A 138 12.48 7.79 4.57
CA ASN A 138 13.76 8.05 5.21
C ASN A 138 14.34 9.38 4.74
N LYS A 139 15.46 9.78 5.31
CA LYS A 139 16.08 11.07 5.00
C LYS A 139 16.40 11.22 3.52
N ASP A 140 16.85 10.17 2.85
CA ASP A 140 17.25 10.22 1.44
C ASP A 140 16.05 10.34 0.51
N ARG A 141 14.96 9.59 0.78
CA ARG A 141 13.72 9.65 0.01
C ARG A 141 12.99 10.98 0.13
N LEU A 142 13.20 11.71 1.23
CA LEU A 142 12.59 13.02 1.46
C LEU A 142 13.44 14.19 0.96
N GLN A 143 14.61 13.95 0.35
CA GLN A 143 15.42 15.02 -0.22
C GLN A 143 14.64 15.76 -1.31
N PRO A 144 14.49 17.08 -1.20
CA PRO A 144 13.76 17.83 -2.21
C PRO A 144 14.56 17.91 -3.51
N ASN A 145 13.92 17.53 -4.61
CA ASN A 145 14.45 17.82 -5.93
C ASN A 145 13.83 19.13 -6.45
N LYS A 146 14.69 20.11 -6.78
CA LYS A 146 14.25 21.45 -7.24
C LYS A 146 13.51 21.43 -8.58
N GLU A 147 13.68 20.37 -9.37
CA GLU A 147 13.04 20.23 -10.68
C GLU A 147 11.57 19.78 -10.55
N ILE A 148 11.16 19.36 -9.34
CA ILE A 148 9.82 18.84 -9.09
C ILE A 148 8.87 19.95 -8.70
N SER A 149 7.77 20.02 -9.42
CA SER A 149 6.74 21.02 -9.18
C SER A 149 5.40 20.36 -8.88
N ARG A 150 4.90 20.60 -7.65
CA ARG A 150 3.55 20.22 -7.26
C ARG A 150 2.46 20.91 -8.11
N SER A 151 2.74 22.09 -8.65
CA SER A 151 1.80 22.84 -9.49
C SER A 151 1.53 22.17 -10.84
N LYS A 152 2.39 21.24 -11.26
CA LYS A 152 2.20 20.42 -12.46
C LYS A 152 1.36 19.18 -12.21
N CYS A 153 1.08 18.84 -10.95
CA CYS A 153 0.32 17.65 -10.59
C CYS A 153 -1.17 17.92 -10.73
N GLU A 154 -1.88 16.99 -11.35
CA GLU A 154 -3.32 17.05 -11.56
C GLU A 154 -3.99 15.84 -10.92
N PHE A 155 -5.11 16.07 -10.25
CA PHE A 155 -5.97 14.99 -9.77
C PHE A 155 -6.60 14.27 -10.96
N LYS A 156 -6.41 12.96 -11.03
CA LYS A 156 -6.92 12.16 -12.12
C LYS A 156 -7.38 10.78 -11.66
N PRO A 157 -8.40 10.21 -12.31
CA PRO A 157 -8.79 8.82 -12.08
C PRO A 157 -7.62 7.90 -12.31
N ASP A 158 -7.53 6.83 -11.51
CA ASP A 158 -6.51 5.81 -11.68
C ASP A 158 -6.88 4.87 -12.84
N PRO A 159 -6.07 4.80 -13.90
CA PRO A 159 -6.36 3.95 -15.05
C PRO A 159 -6.31 2.45 -14.71
N SER A 160 -5.68 2.05 -13.61
CA SER A 160 -5.62 0.65 -13.16
C SER A 160 -6.94 0.15 -12.55
N ILE A 161 -7.88 1.04 -12.30
CA ILE A 161 -9.21 0.73 -11.75
C ILE A 161 -10.27 0.84 -12.83
N HIS A 162 -11.10 -0.19 -12.95
CA HIS A 162 -12.22 -0.18 -13.90
C HIS A 162 -13.14 1.04 -13.65
N PRO A 163 -13.63 1.74 -14.72
CA PRO A 163 -14.45 2.94 -14.58
C PRO A 163 -15.65 2.82 -13.64
N PHE A 164 -16.30 1.65 -13.56
CA PHE A 164 -17.45 1.42 -12.67
C PHE A 164 -17.11 1.50 -11.18
N PHE A 165 -15.84 1.35 -10.81
CA PHE A 165 -15.41 1.19 -9.42
C PHE A 165 -14.47 2.28 -8.96
N ARG A 166 -14.13 3.26 -9.78
CA ARG A 166 -13.25 4.37 -9.42
C ARG A 166 -14.03 5.62 -9.07
N SER A 167 -13.44 6.49 -8.29
CA SER A 167 -13.92 7.86 -8.11
C SER A 167 -13.43 8.75 -9.26
N GLU A 168 -14.18 9.80 -9.51
CA GLU A 168 -13.93 10.80 -10.56
C GLU A 168 -13.84 12.20 -9.93
N ASN A 169 -13.21 13.15 -10.62
CA ASN A 169 -13.10 14.52 -10.11
C ASN A 169 -14.44 15.20 -9.86
N HIS A 170 -15.46 14.86 -10.65
CA HIS A 170 -16.80 15.41 -10.49
C HIS A 170 -17.50 14.96 -9.20
N ASP A 171 -17.11 13.81 -8.62
CA ASP A 171 -17.66 13.36 -7.34
C ASP A 171 -17.30 14.31 -6.19
N TYR A 172 -16.13 14.93 -6.26
CA TYR A 172 -15.64 15.87 -5.24
C TYR A 172 -16.09 17.32 -5.50
N LYS A 173 -16.41 17.66 -6.76
CA LYS A 173 -16.76 19.03 -7.13
C LYS A 173 -18.07 19.45 -6.47
N GLY A 174 -18.02 20.49 -5.64
CA GLY A 174 -19.20 21.00 -4.92
C GLY A 174 -19.67 20.13 -3.77
N SER A 175 -18.94 19.06 -3.40
CA SER A 175 -19.29 18.16 -2.30
C SER A 175 -19.08 18.75 -0.90
N GLY A 176 -18.32 19.83 -0.78
CA GLY A 176 -17.90 20.38 0.52
C GLY A 176 -16.64 19.71 1.09
N TYR A 177 -16.11 18.67 0.43
CA TYR A 177 -14.92 17.95 0.86
C TYR A 177 -13.72 18.21 -0.06
N ASP A 178 -12.54 18.23 0.53
CA ASP A 178 -11.27 18.22 -0.18
C ASP A 178 -10.96 16.79 -0.69
N ARG A 179 -10.20 16.70 -1.79
CA ARG A 179 -9.52 15.48 -2.20
C ARG A 179 -8.29 15.30 -1.30
N GLY A 180 -8.50 14.69 -0.13
CA GLY A 180 -7.45 14.51 0.85
C GLY A 180 -6.55 13.33 0.53
N HIS A 181 -5.23 13.54 0.56
CA HIS A 181 -4.24 12.50 0.32
C HIS A 181 -4.15 11.52 1.49
N LEU A 182 -3.97 10.23 1.19
CA LEU A 182 -3.60 9.21 2.17
C LEU A 182 -2.06 9.07 2.23
N ALA A 183 -1.39 8.75 1.12
CA ALA A 183 0.04 8.98 0.97
C ALA A 183 0.27 10.46 0.63
N ALA A 184 0.93 11.19 1.52
CA ALA A 184 1.06 12.64 1.40
C ALA A 184 1.98 13.05 0.25
N ALA A 185 1.51 13.91 -0.66
CA ALA A 185 2.34 14.40 -1.79
C ALA A 185 3.68 15.01 -1.34
N GLY A 186 3.72 15.56 -0.11
CA GLY A 186 4.94 16.11 0.49
C GLY A 186 6.02 15.08 0.79
N ASN A 187 5.68 13.78 0.81
CA ASN A 187 6.60 12.68 1.08
C ASN A 187 7.30 12.16 -0.21
N HIS A 188 6.79 12.50 -1.40
CA HIS A 188 7.15 11.88 -2.67
C HIS A 188 7.74 12.89 -3.66
N LYS A 189 8.73 13.68 -3.22
CA LYS A 189 9.32 14.77 -4.01
C LYS A 189 10.69 14.44 -4.62
N CYS A 190 11.09 13.18 -4.63
CA CYS A 190 12.37 12.77 -5.22
C CYS A 190 12.32 12.70 -6.76
N ALA A 191 11.14 12.41 -7.35
CA ALA A 191 10.92 12.39 -8.79
C ALA A 191 9.51 12.88 -9.14
N GLN A 192 9.31 13.49 -10.33
CA GLN A 192 8.02 14.05 -10.72
C GLN A 192 6.94 12.94 -10.83
N ASN A 193 7.27 11.78 -11.39
CA ASN A 193 6.35 10.66 -11.47
C ASN A 193 5.93 10.10 -10.08
N HIS A 194 6.78 10.20 -9.05
CA HIS A 194 6.43 9.79 -7.69
C HIS A 194 5.34 10.69 -7.11
N ILE A 195 5.53 12.01 -7.22
CA ILE A 195 4.52 12.96 -6.72
C ILE A 195 3.26 12.92 -7.58
N ASP A 196 3.35 12.80 -8.90
CA ASP A 196 2.20 12.74 -9.81
C ASP A 196 1.28 11.54 -9.49
N GLN A 197 1.84 10.40 -9.14
CA GLN A 197 1.08 9.21 -8.76
C GLN A 197 0.32 9.41 -7.46
N THR A 198 0.79 10.27 -6.54
CA THR A 198 0.03 10.59 -5.33
C THR A 198 -1.29 11.30 -5.63
N PHE A 199 -1.45 11.90 -6.82
CA PHE A 199 -2.67 12.59 -7.26
C PHE A 199 -3.68 11.69 -7.97
N PHE A 200 -3.42 10.38 -8.07
CA PHE A 200 -4.45 9.44 -8.46
C PHE A 200 -5.58 9.43 -7.42
N LEU A 201 -6.82 9.40 -7.90
CA LEU A 201 -8.00 9.39 -7.02
C LEU A 201 -8.12 8.13 -6.16
N THR A 202 -7.37 7.07 -6.47
CA THR A 202 -7.21 5.90 -5.59
C THR A 202 -6.49 6.22 -4.28
N ASN A 203 -5.65 7.25 -4.27
CA ASN A 203 -4.96 7.76 -3.09
C ASN A 203 -5.74 8.88 -2.37
N MET A 204 -6.95 9.19 -2.82
CA MET A 204 -7.78 10.25 -2.27
C MET A 204 -8.92 9.70 -1.42
N ALA A 205 -9.25 10.46 -0.38
CA ALA A 205 -10.48 10.28 0.38
C ALA A 205 -11.16 11.65 0.62
N PRO A 206 -12.49 11.69 0.71
CA PRO A 206 -13.18 12.92 1.10
C PRO A 206 -12.79 13.34 2.51
N GLN A 207 -12.15 14.49 2.64
CA GLN A 207 -11.69 15.07 3.92
C GLN A 207 -12.29 16.46 4.10
N VAL A 208 -12.68 16.79 5.35
CA VAL A 208 -13.02 18.15 5.73
C VAL A 208 -11.83 19.06 5.45
N GLY A 209 -12.02 20.16 4.72
CA GLY A 209 -10.91 21.01 4.26
C GLY A 209 -10.27 21.79 5.40
N VAL A 210 -10.95 22.88 5.83
CA VAL A 210 -10.48 23.76 6.91
C VAL A 210 -10.65 23.08 8.27
N GLY A 211 -9.65 23.18 9.11
CA GLY A 211 -9.60 22.56 10.44
C GLY A 211 -9.14 21.11 10.43
N PHE A 212 -9.19 20.39 9.28
CA PHE A 212 -8.71 19.02 9.21
C PHE A 212 -7.64 18.82 8.13
N ASN A 213 -8.00 18.61 6.85
CA ASN A 213 -7.05 18.26 5.78
C ASN A 213 -5.93 19.29 5.65
N ARG A 214 -6.27 20.59 5.68
CA ARG A 214 -5.32 21.69 5.49
C ARG A 214 -4.55 22.04 6.77
N ASP A 215 -5.05 21.63 7.92
CA ASP A 215 -4.57 22.04 9.25
C ASP A 215 -4.11 20.83 10.08
N SER A 216 -4.96 20.24 10.90
CA SER A 216 -4.58 19.20 11.87
C SER A 216 -4.03 17.92 11.22
N TRP A 217 -4.59 17.46 10.09
CA TRP A 217 -4.07 16.31 9.35
C TRP A 217 -2.72 16.61 8.71
N ASN A 218 -2.58 17.77 8.06
CA ASN A 218 -1.31 18.24 7.52
C ASN A 218 -0.23 18.40 8.62
N ARG A 219 -0.64 18.79 9.85
CA ARG A 219 0.28 18.83 11.01
C ARG A 219 0.78 17.43 11.37
N LEU A 220 -0.09 16.41 11.39
CA LEU A 220 0.30 15.02 11.59
C LEU A 220 1.26 14.53 10.49
N GLU A 221 0.99 14.85 9.23
CA GLU A 221 1.89 14.51 8.11
C GLU A 221 3.27 15.17 8.26
N LYS A 222 3.32 16.44 8.68
CA LYS A 222 4.59 17.15 8.95
C LYS A 222 5.34 16.49 10.11
N TYR A 223 4.63 16.09 11.16
CA TYR A 223 5.20 15.35 12.29
C TYR A 223 5.84 14.04 11.81
N VAL A 224 5.12 13.22 11.04
CA VAL A 224 5.64 11.95 10.51
C VAL A 224 6.88 12.16 9.64
N ARG A 225 6.90 13.18 8.78
CA ARG A 225 8.12 13.54 8.02
C ARG A 225 9.27 13.92 8.95
N HIS A 226 9.00 14.61 10.05
CA HIS A 226 10.05 15.00 11.01
C HIS A 226 10.69 13.76 11.68
N LEU A 227 9.96 12.66 11.86
CA LEU A 227 10.49 11.42 12.45
C LEU A 227 11.68 10.86 11.66
N THR A 228 11.78 11.09 10.34
CA THR A 228 12.95 10.67 9.54
C THR A 228 14.26 11.36 9.93
N LYS A 229 14.22 12.39 10.80
CA LYS A 229 15.42 12.98 11.40
C LYS A 229 15.92 12.21 12.63
N VAL A 230 15.01 11.45 13.26
CA VAL A 230 15.27 10.67 14.49
C VAL A 230 15.49 9.21 14.15
N TYR A 231 14.64 8.66 13.28
CA TYR A 231 14.70 7.26 12.86
C TYR A 231 15.45 7.13 11.53
N LYS A 232 16.13 6.01 11.36
CA LYS A 232 16.77 5.61 10.11
C LYS A 232 15.74 5.40 9.01
N ASP A 233 14.69 4.65 9.33
CA ASP A 233 13.58 4.33 8.44
C ASP A 233 12.25 4.52 9.18
N VAL A 234 11.25 5.03 8.48
CA VAL A 234 9.89 5.27 9.00
C VAL A 234 8.89 4.61 8.04
N TYR A 235 8.13 3.67 8.56
CA TYR A 235 7.08 2.96 7.82
C TYR A 235 5.73 3.49 8.26
N VAL A 236 4.88 3.87 7.32
CA VAL A 236 3.61 4.56 7.58
C VAL A 236 2.48 3.81 6.93
N CYS A 237 1.45 3.48 7.69
CA CYS A 237 0.19 2.97 7.16
C CYS A 237 -0.93 3.97 7.47
N THR A 238 -1.62 4.42 6.44
CA THR A 238 -2.70 5.40 6.53
C THR A 238 -3.98 4.85 5.92
N GLY A 239 -5.12 5.11 6.53
CA GLY A 239 -6.41 4.72 5.92
C GLY A 239 -7.62 5.32 6.62
N PRO A 240 -8.81 5.07 6.06
CA PRO A 240 -10.08 5.53 6.58
C PRO A 240 -10.64 4.58 7.64
N LEU A 241 -11.50 5.11 8.49
CA LEU A 241 -12.36 4.35 9.39
C LEU A 241 -13.81 4.84 9.30
N TYR A 242 -14.73 3.91 9.50
CA TYR A 242 -16.18 4.14 9.57
C TYR A 242 -16.67 3.66 10.92
N LEU A 243 -16.50 4.51 11.96
CA LEU A 243 -16.74 4.11 13.33
C LEU A 243 -18.24 4.15 13.67
N PRO A 244 -18.75 3.15 14.40
CA PRO A 244 -20.13 3.12 14.83
C PRO A 244 -20.39 4.16 15.94
N LYS A 245 -21.59 4.76 15.91
CA LYS A 245 -22.12 5.62 16.98
C LYS A 245 -23.35 4.96 17.60
N ILE A 246 -23.54 5.15 18.92
CA ILE A 246 -24.78 4.79 19.62
C ILE A 246 -25.78 5.90 19.35
N GLU A 247 -26.97 5.56 18.88
CA GLU A 247 -28.06 6.50 18.67
C GLU A 247 -29.07 6.48 19.82
N ALA A 248 -30.06 7.40 19.77
CA ALA A 248 -31.06 7.57 20.83
C ALA A 248 -31.86 6.29 21.16
N ASN A 249 -31.95 5.35 20.20
CA ASN A 249 -32.60 4.07 20.41
C ASN A 249 -31.69 3.00 21.09
N GLY A 250 -30.48 3.39 21.55
CA GLY A 250 -29.50 2.52 22.18
C GLY A 250 -28.77 1.56 21.25
N LYS A 251 -29.09 1.58 19.96
CA LYS A 251 -28.43 0.70 18.96
C LYS A 251 -27.20 1.40 18.36
N LYS A 252 -26.22 0.58 17.96
CA LYS A 252 -25.02 1.06 17.25
C LYS A 252 -25.28 1.04 15.74
N TYR A 253 -24.95 2.14 15.08
CA TYR A 253 -25.02 2.28 13.62
C TYR A 253 -23.72 2.83 13.08
N VAL A 254 -23.31 2.33 11.91
CA VAL A 254 -22.30 2.96 11.08
C VAL A 254 -23.04 3.80 10.06
N ARG A 255 -22.91 5.13 10.17
CA ARG A 255 -23.46 6.08 9.20
C ARG A 255 -22.34 6.93 8.65
N TYR A 256 -22.28 7.03 7.35
CA TYR A 256 -21.37 7.89 6.64
C TYR A 256 -22.07 8.47 5.40
N GLU A 257 -21.66 9.65 5.04
CA GLU A 257 -22.12 10.33 3.82
C GLU A 257 -21.46 9.67 2.59
N VAL A 258 -22.11 9.77 1.44
CA VAL A 258 -21.54 9.45 0.14
C VAL A 258 -21.63 10.67 -0.76
N ILE A 259 -20.58 10.94 -1.54
CA ILE A 259 -20.51 12.10 -2.43
C ILE A 259 -20.48 11.69 -3.90
N GLY A 260 -20.97 12.58 -4.75
CA GLY A 260 -20.97 12.43 -6.20
C GLY A 260 -21.86 11.30 -6.72
N THR A 261 -21.89 11.17 -8.03
CA THR A 261 -22.70 10.16 -8.74
C THR A 261 -22.17 8.75 -8.54
N ASN A 262 -20.89 8.61 -8.20
CA ASN A 262 -20.26 7.33 -7.92
C ASN A 262 -20.38 6.91 -6.46
N HIS A 263 -21.03 7.69 -5.60
CA HIS A 263 -21.23 7.39 -4.18
C HIS A 263 -19.90 7.10 -3.44
N VAL A 264 -18.92 8.02 -3.57
CA VAL A 264 -17.65 7.91 -2.86
C VAL A 264 -17.90 8.08 -1.37
N ALA A 265 -17.52 7.10 -0.57
CA ALA A 265 -17.77 7.11 0.87
C ALA A 265 -16.92 8.18 1.58
N VAL A 266 -17.54 8.94 2.50
CA VAL A 266 -16.88 9.91 3.35
C VAL A 266 -16.50 9.23 4.67
N PRO A 267 -15.21 9.02 4.96
CA PRO A 267 -14.79 8.40 6.20
C PRO A 267 -15.18 9.23 7.42
N THR A 268 -15.58 8.57 8.50
CA THR A 268 -15.86 9.26 9.77
C THR A 268 -14.58 9.66 10.51
N HIS A 269 -13.51 8.86 10.31
CA HIS A 269 -12.19 9.07 10.90
C HIS A 269 -11.10 8.62 9.92
N PHE A 270 -9.88 9.04 10.21
CA PHE A 270 -8.68 8.54 9.56
C PHE A 270 -7.70 8.03 10.59
N TYR A 271 -7.00 6.95 10.26
CA TYR A 271 -5.90 6.46 11.07
C TYR A 271 -4.56 6.68 10.38
N LYS A 272 -3.52 6.77 11.19
CA LYS A 272 -2.13 6.71 10.76
C LYS A 272 -1.33 5.92 11.78
N ILE A 273 -0.73 4.80 11.36
CA ILE A 273 0.15 3.99 12.18
C ILE A 273 1.56 4.13 11.62
N VAL A 274 2.49 4.41 12.50
CA VAL A 274 3.87 4.70 12.15
C VAL A 274 4.79 3.76 12.91
N VAL A 275 5.74 3.13 12.22
CA VAL A 275 6.84 2.37 12.83
C VAL A 275 8.15 3.04 12.46
N GLY A 276 8.87 3.51 13.48
CA GLY A 276 10.22 4.03 13.35
C GLY A 276 11.25 2.93 13.64
N GLU A 277 12.19 2.72 12.72
CA GLU A 277 13.37 1.87 12.91
C GLU A 277 14.56 2.75 13.25
N THR A 278 15.14 2.57 14.44
CA THR A 278 16.31 3.33 14.87
C THR A 278 17.60 2.82 14.19
N TYR A 279 18.69 3.54 14.32
CA TYR A 279 19.98 3.15 13.75
C TYR A 279 20.55 1.87 14.38
N ASP A 280 20.17 1.55 15.63
CA ASP A 280 20.47 0.30 16.32
C ASP A 280 19.40 -0.78 16.15
N SER A 281 18.54 -0.63 15.12
CA SER A 281 17.48 -1.57 14.71
C SER A 281 16.40 -1.84 15.75
N LYS A 282 16.21 -0.95 16.72
CA LYS A 282 15.04 -0.98 17.60
C LYS A 282 13.83 -0.42 16.85
N LEU A 283 12.66 -0.95 17.18
CA LEU A 283 11.40 -0.54 16.57
C LEU A 283 10.53 0.18 17.61
N GLU A 284 9.98 1.31 17.21
CA GLU A 284 9.02 2.08 18.00
C GLU A 284 7.77 2.33 17.16
N MET A 285 6.59 2.26 17.76
CA MET A 285 5.31 2.41 17.06
C MET A 285 4.50 3.56 17.63
N GLU A 286 3.84 4.31 16.76
CA GLU A 286 2.82 5.28 17.13
C GLU A 286 1.56 5.05 16.29
N ALA A 287 0.39 5.21 16.91
CA ALA A 287 -0.89 4.97 16.27
C ALA A 287 -1.86 6.09 16.59
N PHE A 288 -2.42 6.71 15.56
CA PHE A 288 -3.29 7.87 15.64
C PHE A 288 -4.63 7.59 14.99
N VAL A 289 -5.72 8.08 15.60
CA VAL A 289 -7.06 8.15 15.00
C VAL A 289 -7.57 9.58 15.16
N MET A 290 -7.90 10.21 14.03
CA MET A 290 -8.41 11.58 14.01
C MET A 290 -9.81 11.61 13.38
N PRO A 291 -10.79 12.30 13.96
CA PRO A 291 -12.11 12.47 13.37
C PRO A 291 -12.02 13.35 12.12
N ASN A 292 -12.82 13.02 11.10
CA ASN A 292 -12.93 13.81 9.86
C ASN A 292 -13.85 15.03 10.09
N THR A 293 -13.44 15.89 10.99
CA THR A 293 -14.16 17.12 11.38
C THR A 293 -13.14 18.23 11.65
N PRO A 294 -13.54 19.50 11.68
CA PRO A 294 -12.63 20.57 12.11
C PRO A 294 -12.09 20.30 13.51
N ILE A 295 -10.78 20.44 13.68
CA ILE A 295 -10.05 20.26 14.93
C ILE A 295 -9.29 21.55 15.21
N ASP A 296 -9.34 22.04 16.45
CA ASP A 296 -8.59 23.20 16.89
C ASP A 296 -7.07 22.91 16.80
N ASP A 297 -6.31 23.84 16.25
CA ASP A 297 -4.86 23.69 16.06
C ASP A 297 -4.08 23.58 17.38
N ASN A 298 -4.64 24.05 18.49
CA ASN A 298 -4.04 23.94 19.81
C ASN A 298 -4.15 22.52 20.42
N VAL A 299 -4.99 21.64 19.85
CA VAL A 299 -5.12 20.27 20.36
C VAL A 299 -3.85 19.48 20.03
N PRO A 300 -3.11 18.97 21.03
CA PRO A 300 -1.90 18.18 20.80
C PRO A 300 -2.17 16.90 20.01
N LEU A 301 -1.25 16.51 19.13
CA LEU A 301 -1.36 15.25 18.38
C LEU A 301 -1.45 14.02 19.28
N THR A 302 -0.84 14.07 20.46
CA THR A 302 -0.89 12.98 21.46
C THR A 302 -2.31 12.66 21.96
N ASN A 303 -3.26 13.62 21.84
CA ASN A 303 -4.67 13.37 22.20
C ASN A 303 -5.36 12.41 21.22
N PHE A 304 -4.79 12.20 20.05
CA PHE A 304 -5.30 11.28 19.03
C PHE A 304 -4.58 9.93 19.02
N GLN A 305 -3.63 9.74 19.93
CA GLN A 305 -2.95 8.46 20.08
C GLN A 305 -3.88 7.42 20.71
N VAL A 306 -3.94 6.25 20.08
CA VAL A 306 -4.77 5.12 20.52
C VAL A 306 -3.95 3.83 20.52
N PRO A 307 -4.34 2.78 21.27
CA PRO A 307 -3.74 1.46 21.11
C PRO A 307 -3.87 0.97 19.67
N PRO A 308 -2.81 0.46 19.03
CA PRO A 308 -2.86 -0.06 17.65
C PRO A 308 -3.97 -1.09 17.43
N GLU A 309 -4.24 -1.93 18.43
CA GLU A 309 -5.28 -2.97 18.40
C GLU A 309 -6.70 -2.39 18.23
N SER A 310 -6.91 -1.15 18.69
CA SER A 310 -8.19 -0.45 18.49
C SER A 310 -8.41 -0.13 17.01
N ILE A 311 -7.35 0.23 16.29
CA ILE A 311 -7.39 0.49 14.85
C ILE A 311 -7.57 -0.83 14.10
N GLU A 312 -6.82 -1.88 14.48
CA GLU A 312 -6.90 -3.21 13.86
C GLU A 312 -8.33 -3.77 13.90
N ARG A 313 -8.97 -3.68 15.08
CA ARG A 313 -10.37 -4.11 15.25
C ARG A 313 -11.34 -3.29 14.42
N ALA A 314 -11.14 -1.98 14.34
CA ALA A 314 -12.03 -1.08 13.60
C ALA A 314 -11.85 -1.18 12.08
N ALA A 315 -10.63 -1.38 11.61
CA ALA A 315 -10.27 -1.49 10.19
C ALA A 315 -10.47 -2.91 9.64
N GLY A 316 -10.47 -3.94 10.50
CA GLY A 316 -10.46 -5.35 10.07
C GLY A 316 -9.15 -5.77 9.41
N LEU A 317 -8.03 -5.15 9.83
CA LEU A 317 -6.70 -5.31 9.26
C LEU A 317 -5.70 -5.62 10.37
N LEU A 318 -4.59 -6.30 10.05
CA LEU A 318 -3.45 -6.46 10.95
C LEU A 318 -2.29 -5.61 10.42
N PHE A 319 -1.78 -4.72 11.27
CA PHE A 319 -0.71 -3.82 10.84
C PHE A 319 0.65 -4.30 11.32
N PHE A 320 1.61 -4.32 10.39
CA PHE A 320 2.98 -4.76 10.67
C PHE A 320 3.04 -6.16 11.29
N ASP A 321 2.26 -7.09 10.72
CA ASP A 321 2.03 -8.45 11.23
C ASP A 321 3.30 -9.30 11.33
N LYS A 322 4.38 -8.90 10.63
CA LYS A 322 5.71 -9.51 10.75
C LYS A 322 6.52 -8.99 11.95
N ILE A 323 6.01 -7.99 12.67
CA ILE A 323 6.61 -7.50 13.90
C ILE A 323 5.79 -8.02 15.08
N SER A 324 6.37 -8.94 15.86
CA SER A 324 5.77 -9.30 17.15
C SER A 324 5.78 -8.09 18.09
N ARG A 325 4.68 -7.85 18.81
CA ARG A 325 4.50 -6.65 19.67
C ARG A 325 5.54 -6.54 20.77
N ASP A 326 6.04 -7.67 21.25
CA ASP A 326 7.13 -7.75 22.25
C ASP A 326 8.49 -7.27 21.73
N LYS A 327 8.67 -7.21 20.40
CA LYS A 327 9.86 -6.64 19.77
C LYS A 327 9.84 -5.11 19.63
N LEU A 328 8.70 -4.49 19.89
CA LEU A 328 8.61 -3.05 19.94
C LEU A 328 9.20 -2.55 21.25
N SER A 329 10.12 -1.58 21.19
CA SER A 329 10.67 -0.95 22.39
C SER A 329 9.68 0.04 23.01
N LYS A 330 8.89 0.73 22.17
CA LYS A 330 7.86 1.66 22.63
C LYS A 330 6.61 1.61 21.76
N ILE A 331 5.46 1.86 22.39
CA ILE A 331 4.20 2.14 21.72
C ILE A 331 3.64 3.46 22.27
N ASN A 332 3.36 4.43 21.39
CA ASN A 332 2.88 5.77 21.75
C ASN A 332 3.76 6.42 22.84
N GLY A 333 5.08 6.33 22.69
CA GLY A 333 6.07 6.87 23.60
C GLY A 333 6.24 6.11 24.94
N LYS A 334 5.45 5.04 25.20
CA LYS A 334 5.52 4.23 26.41
C LYS A 334 6.31 2.94 26.15
N ASN A 335 7.22 2.58 27.05
CA ASN A 335 7.97 1.33 26.96
C ASN A 335 7.00 0.13 26.95
N VAL A 336 7.27 -0.82 26.06
CA VAL A 336 6.59 -2.13 26.08
C VAL A 336 7.26 -2.97 27.16
N ARG A 337 6.46 -3.53 28.07
CA ARG A 337 6.92 -4.34 29.20
C ARG A 337 7.12 -5.79 28.78
#